data_dd13fd3e0e97326575587b1a8c2c6486
#
_entry.id   dd13fd3e0e97326575587b1a8c2c6486
#
_cell.length_a   1.000
_cell.length_b   1.000
_cell.length_c   1.000
_cell.angle_alpha   90.00
_cell.angle_beta   90.00
_cell.angle_gamma   90.00
#
_symmetry.space_group_name_H-M   'P 1'
#
loop_
_entity.id
_entity.type
_entity.pdbx_description
1 polymer ?
#
loop_
_entity_poly.entity_id
_entity_poly.type
_entity_poly.pdbx_seq_one_letter_code
_entity_poly.pdbx_strand_id
1 'polypeptide(L)'
;MSEYDYLIVGSGLLGATFSYRAKKAGKRCLVIDRRPQLGGNIYCENIEGINVHKYGAHIFHTSNKEVWDFVNSIVEFNRYTNSPVANYQGKMYNLPFNMNTFYQMWGVATPAEAAIKLDEQRAKAKILLAKAGVIEPRNLEEQALLLIGEDIYETLIKGYTEKQWGRKCTDLPTFIIKRLPVRMVFDNNYFNDSYQGIPIGGYNKLIDGLLEGIEVCLNTDFFANRDVLTAIAKKIVFTGAIDEFYNYQYGYLQYRTVSFETTIENTTNYQGNAVVNYTEREIPFTRIIEHKHFEMFGAAVESCPKTVISKEYSEEWKLGMEPYYPVNDERNNTLADKYRVLASKEKNVIFAGRLAEYKYYDMAPIVEKALQMKI
;
A
#
# COMPACT_ATOMS: atom_id res chain seq x y z
N MET A 1 7.62 36.81 -15.41
CA MET A 1 6.67 35.81 -15.96
C MET A 1 7.04 34.46 -15.38
N SER A 2 6.06 33.67 -14.97
CA SER A 2 6.35 32.33 -14.44
C SER A 2 6.97 31.46 -15.54
N GLU A 3 8.06 30.77 -15.21
CA GLU A 3 8.82 29.93 -16.14
C GLU A 3 8.07 28.63 -16.48
N TYR A 4 7.32 28.10 -15.52
CA TYR A 4 6.54 26.86 -15.64
C TYR A 4 5.03 27.09 -15.52
N ASP A 5 4.24 26.27 -16.19
CA ASP A 5 2.79 26.21 -15.96
C ASP A 5 2.49 25.51 -14.63
N TYR A 6 3.26 24.45 -14.34
CA TYR A 6 3.11 23.67 -13.10
C TYR A 6 4.44 23.39 -12.42
N LEU A 7 4.49 23.59 -11.11
CA LEU A 7 5.46 22.98 -10.21
C LEU A 7 4.80 21.77 -9.56
N ILE A 8 5.39 20.60 -9.72
CA ILE A 8 4.92 19.35 -9.10
C ILE A 8 5.84 19.01 -7.94
N VAL A 9 5.29 18.99 -6.73
CA VAL A 9 6.02 18.66 -5.50
C VAL A 9 5.77 17.19 -5.17
N GLY A 10 6.75 16.36 -5.44
CA GLY A 10 6.73 14.91 -5.30
C GLY A 10 6.72 14.18 -6.64
N SER A 11 7.74 13.35 -6.87
CA SER A 11 7.95 12.54 -8.08
C SER A 11 7.28 11.15 -8.02
N GLY A 12 6.41 10.92 -7.04
CA GLY A 12 5.65 9.68 -6.92
C GLY A 12 4.63 9.51 -8.05
N LEU A 13 3.92 8.40 -8.04
CA LEU A 13 3.03 7.98 -9.14
C LEU A 13 1.99 9.04 -9.54
N LEU A 14 1.43 9.80 -8.58
CA LEU A 14 0.49 10.88 -8.88
C LEU A 14 1.19 12.02 -9.62
N GLY A 15 2.30 12.53 -9.07
CA GLY A 15 3.04 13.64 -9.66
C GLY A 15 3.57 13.30 -11.04
N ALA A 16 4.12 12.09 -11.24
CA ALA A 16 4.62 11.62 -12.52
C ALA A 16 3.48 11.50 -13.57
N THR A 17 2.34 10.89 -13.20
CA THR A 17 1.19 10.74 -14.10
C THR A 17 0.58 12.09 -14.48
N PHE A 18 0.44 13.02 -13.51
CA PHE A 18 -0.04 14.37 -13.80
C PHE A 18 0.91 15.11 -14.75
N SER A 19 2.22 15.03 -14.49
CA SER A 19 3.25 15.68 -15.31
C SER A 19 3.24 15.18 -16.75
N TYR A 20 3.10 13.86 -16.95
CA TYR A 20 2.95 13.25 -18.27
C TYR A 20 1.76 13.86 -19.05
N ARG A 21 0.58 13.95 -18.42
CA ARG A 21 -0.61 14.52 -19.03
C ARG A 21 -0.46 16.00 -19.32
N ALA A 22 0.11 16.75 -18.38
CA ALA A 22 0.35 18.18 -18.57
C ALA A 22 1.29 18.44 -19.75
N LYS A 23 2.39 17.66 -19.86
CA LYS A 23 3.29 17.71 -21.01
C LYS A 23 2.56 17.40 -22.34
N LYS A 24 1.72 16.34 -22.36
CA LYS A 24 0.90 16.01 -23.54
C LYS A 24 -0.08 17.11 -23.92
N ALA A 25 -0.52 17.92 -22.96
CA ALA A 25 -1.35 19.11 -23.18
C ALA A 25 -0.52 20.38 -23.50
N GLY A 26 0.78 20.26 -23.79
CA GLY A 26 1.66 21.38 -24.14
C GLY A 26 2.04 22.28 -22.96
N LYS A 27 1.90 21.79 -21.71
CA LYS A 27 2.28 22.54 -20.51
C LYS A 27 3.73 22.27 -20.11
N ARG A 28 4.42 23.31 -19.67
CA ARG A 28 5.78 23.19 -19.11
C ARG A 28 5.71 22.90 -17.62
N CYS A 29 6.34 21.81 -17.20
CA CYS A 29 6.34 21.32 -15.84
C CYS A 29 7.77 21.26 -15.29
N LEU A 30 7.92 21.57 -14.00
CA LEU A 30 9.08 21.23 -13.17
C LEU A 30 8.61 20.26 -12.08
N VAL A 31 9.25 19.10 -11.99
CA VAL A 31 9.02 18.14 -10.90
C VAL A 31 10.17 18.26 -9.89
N ILE A 32 9.85 18.42 -8.63
CA ILE A 32 10.84 18.40 -7.54
C ILE A 32 10.55 17.26 -6.58
N ASP A 33 11.61 16.70 -6.02
CA ASP A 33 11.50 15.72 -4.93
C ASP A 33 12.61 15.95 -3.90
N ARG A 34 12.27 15.82 -2.61
CA ARG A 34 13.25 15.93 -1.52
C ARG A 34 14.20 14.73 -1.46
N ARG A 35 13.80 13.60 -2.03
CA ARG A 35 14.59 12.37 -2.10
C ARG A 35 15.62 12.43 -3.22
N PRO A 36 16.72 11.64 -3.15
CA PRO A 36 17.71 11.53 -4.20
C PRO A 36 17.27 10.65 -5.38
N GLN A 37 16.08 10.06 -5.33
CA GLN A 37 15.52 9.17 -6.35
C GLN A 37 14.08 9.51 -6.70
N LEU A 38 13.68 9.16 -7.92
CA LEU A 38 12.31 9.28 -8.42
C LEU A 38 11.41 8.16 -7.90
N GLY A 39 10.09 8.33 -8.05
CA GLY A 39 9.09 7.29 -7.87
C GLY A 39 8.44 7.24 -6.49
N GLY A 40 8.88 8.07 -5.54
CA GLY A 40 8.28 8.07 -4.21
C GLY A 40 8.35 6.67 -3.58
N ASN A 41 7.22 6.16 -3.05
CA ASN A 41 7.21 4.87 -2.36
C ASN A 41 7.23 3.65 -3.31
N ILE A 42 7.06 3.81 -4.63
CA ILE A 42 7.18 2.70 -5.58
C ILE A 42 8.59 2.53 -6.15
N TYR A 43 9.56 3.32 -5.67
CA TYR A 43 10.96 3.20 -6.09
C TYR A 43 11.52 1.80 -5.81
N CYS A 44 12.21 1.24 -6.81
CA CYS A 44 12.94 -0.01 -6.72
C CYS A 44 14.45 0.26 -6.71
N GLU A 45 15.15 -0.30 -5.72
CA GLU A 45 16.60 -0.29 -5.67
C GLU A 45 17.14 -1.55 -6.36
N ASN A 46 18.12 -1.42 -7.26
CA ASN A 46 18.73 -2.59 -7.88
C ASN A 46 19.82 -3.15 -6.97
N ILE A 47 19.62 -4.35 -6.44
CA ILE A 47 20.58 -5.07 -5.60
C ILE A 47 20.82 -6.45 -6.22
N GLU A 48 22.05 -6.77 -6.57
CA GLU A 48 22.41 -8.05 -7.23
C GLU A 48 21.60 -8.34 -8.52
N GLY A 49 21.19 -7.29 -9.24
CA GLY A 49 20.34 -7.41 -10.43
C GLY A 49 18.85 -7.61 -10.14
N ILE A 50 18.44 -7.61 -8.87
CA ILE A 50 17.05 -7.76 -8.43
C ILE A 50 16.46 -6.38 -8.15
N ASN A 51 15.26 -6.10 -8.66
CA ASN A 51 14.52 -4.88 -8.34
C ASN A 51 13.86 -5.01 -6.96
N VAL A 52 14.51 -4.46 -5.95
CA VAL A 52 14.06 -4.47 -4.56
C VAL A 52 13.06 -3.34 -4.34
N HIS A 53 11.83 -3.64 -4.01
CA HIS A 53 10.81 -2.66 -3.64
C HIS A 53 11.17 -2.03 -2.30
N LYS A 54 11.88 -0.90 -2.34
CA LYS A 54 12.53 -0.29 -1.16
C LYS A 54 11.56 0.10 -0.05
N TYR A 55 10.34 0.43 -0.40
CA TYR A 55 9.31 0.92 0.51
C TYR A 55 8.14 -0.07 0.68
N GLY A 56 8.41 -1.36 0.52
CA GLY A 56 7.43 -2.44 0.68
C GLY A 56 6.90 -3.01 -0.62
N ALA A 57 6.24 -4.15 -0.52
CA ALA A 57 5.66 -4.83 -1.67
C ALA A 57 4.59 -3.96 -2.36
N HIS A 58 4.81 -3.66 -3.62
CA HIS A 58 3.89 -2.92 -4.46
C HIS A 58 3.48 -3.81 -5.63
N ILE A 59 2.19 -4.15 -5.71
CA ILE A 59 1.59 -4.89 -6.81
C ILE A 59 0.52 -4.00 -7.43
N PHE A 60 0.62 -3.72 -8.73
CA PHE A 60 -0.39 -2.94 -9.42
C PHE A 60 -1.58 -3.84 -9.72
N HIS A 61 -2.79 -3.40 -9.36
CA HIS A 61 -4.02 -4.12 -9.64
C HIS A 61 -5.18 -3.16 -9.87
N THR A 62 -6.09 -3.51 -10.75
CA THR A 62 -7.27 -2.70 -11.08
C THR A 62 -8.30 -3.50 -11.86
N SER A 63 -9.57 -3.14 -11.74
CA SER A 63 -10.62 -3.56 -12.66
C SER A 63 -10.94 -2.50 -13.71
N ASN A 64 -10.33 -1.30 -13.62
CA ASN A 64 -10.47 -0.24 -14.61
C ASN A 64 -9.52 -0.50 -15.80
N LYS A 65 -10.11 -0.90 -16.93
CA LYS A 65 -9.35 -1.19 -18.16
C LYS A 65 -8.59 0.04 -18.70
N GLU A 66 -9.15 1.24 -18.59
CA GLU A 66 -8.49 2.45 -19.08
C GLU A 66 -7.19 2.73 -18.30
N VAL A 67 -7.24 2.55 -16.99
CA VAL A 67 -6.05 2.68 -16.12
C VAL A 67 -5.01 1.61 -16.45
N TRP A 68 -5.45 0.36 -16.66
CA TRP A 68 -4.56 -0.73 -17.03
C TRP A 68 -3.89 -0.51 -18.39
N ASP A 69 -4.67 -0.14 -19.40
CA ASP A 69 -4.17 0.16 -20.74
C ASP A 69 -3.20 1.36 -20.71
N PHE A 70 -3.51 2.37 -19.92
CA PHE A 70 -2.64 3.53 -19.77
C PHE A 70 -1.26 3.14 -19.23
N VAL A 71 -1.17 2.43 -18.09
CA VAL A 71 0.14 2.07 -17.53
C VAL A 71 0.90 1.11 -18.44
N ASN A 72 0.22 0.20 -19.13
CA ASN A 72 0.83 -0.69 -20.12
C ASN A 72 1.28 0.04 -21.40
N SER A 73 0.72 1.20 -21.73
CA SER A 73 1.21 2.04 -22.81
C SER A 73 2.54 2.72 -22.51
N ILE A 74 2.92 2.81 -21.25
CA ILE A 74 4.20 3.38 -20.78
C ILE A 74 5.27 2.31 -20.65
N VAL A 75 4.92 1.18 -19.99
CA VAL A 75 5.80 0.03 -19.77
C VAL A 75 4.95 -1.24 -19.72
N GLU A 76 5.44 -2.33 -20.30
CA GLU A 76 4.76 -3.62 -20.25
C GLU A 76 4.75 -4.17 -18.81
N PHE A 77 3.61 -4.72 -18.39
CA PHE A 77 3.44 -5.40 -17.13
C PHE A 77 3.50 -6.91 -17.32
N ASN A 78 4.13 -7.60 -16.38
CA ASN A 78 4.16 -9.05 -16.36
C ASN A 78 2.83 -9.63 -15.84
N ARG A 79 2.75 -10.97 -15.78
CA ARG A 79 1.58 -11.71 -15.29
C ARG A 79 1.62 -12.05 -13.80
N TYR A 80 2.36 -11.29 -12.98
CA TYR A 80 2.46 -11.60 -11.55
C TYR A 80 1.06 -11.60 -10.91
N THR A 81 0.73 -12.70 -10.25
CA THR A 81 -0.51 -12.86 -9.49
C THR A 81 -0.18 -12.87 -8.00
N ASN A 82 -0.72 -11.91 -7.26
CA ASN A 82 -0.45 -11.80 -5.83
C ASN A 82 -1.14 -12.93 -5.05
N SER A 83 -0.35 -13.84 -4.50
CA SER A 83 -0.81 -15.01 -3.74
C SER A 83 0.02 -15.13 -2.46
N PRO A 84 -0.15 -14.19 -1.51
CA PRO A 84 0.59 -14.24 -0.25
C PRO A 84 0.19 -15.46 0.57
N VAL A 85 1.11 -15.93 1.41
CA VAL A 85 0.85 -16.97 2.39
C VAL A 85 1.12 -16.45 3.80
N ALA A 86 0.50 -17.09 4.79
CA ALA A 86 0.74 -16.81 6.20
C ALA A 86 1.51 -17.95 6.85
N ASN A 87 2.50 -17.61 7.66
CA ASN A 87 3.17 -18.52 8.57
C ASN A 87 2.63 -18.28 9.98
N TYR A 88 2.15 -19.33 10.63
CA TYR A 88 1.79 -19.33 12.03
C TYR A 88 2.39 -20.56 12.69
N GLN A 89 3.36 -20.37 13.57
CA GLN A 89 4.08 -21.44 14.29
C GLN A 89 4.67 -22.51 13.35
N GLY A 90 5.25 -22.04 12.22
CA GLY A 90 5.82 -22.92 11.21
C GLY A 90 4.81 -23.61 10.29
N LYS A 91 3.50 -23.42 10.49
CA LYS A 91 2.46 -23.93 9.61
C LYS A 91 2.04 -22.87 8.60
N MET A 92 1.97 -23.27 7.33
CA MET A 92 1.66 -22.37 6.22
C MET A 92 0.18 -22.41 5.89
N TYR A 93 -0.38 -21.21 5.62
CA TYR A 93 -1.78 -21.04 5.22
C TYR A 93 -1.86 -20.12 4.00
N ASN A 94 -2.72 -20.46 3.05
CA ASN A 94 -3.00 -19.60 1.90
C ASN A 94 -3.86 -18.39 2.29
N LEU A 95 -3.62 -17.28 1.62
CA LEU A 95 -4.42 -16.06 1.70
C LEU A 95 -4.90 -15.65 0.29
N PRO A 96 -6.04 -14.97 0.17
CA PRO A 96 -7.04 -14.65 1.20
C PRO A 96 -7.72 -15.92 1.71
N PHE A 97 -8.61 -15.80 2.72
CA PHE A 97 -9.30 -16.98 3.26
C PHE A 97 -10.17 -17.64 2.18
N ASN A 98 -9.76 -18.84 1.78
CA ASN A 98 -10.36 -19.61 0.71
C ASN A 98 -10.36 -21.10 1.06
N MET A 99 -10.82 -21.95 0.16
CA MET A 99 -10.88 -23.39 0.39
C MET A 99 -9.52 -24.03 0.72
N ASN A 100 -8.39 -23.48 0.20
CA ASN A 100 -7.06 -23.96 0.60
C ASN A 100 -6.78 -23.63 2.07
N THR A 101 -7.13 -22.43 2.53
CA THR A 101 -7.00 -22.01 3.93
C THR A 101 -7.83 -22.94 4.85
N PHE A 102 -9.08 -23.22 4.47
CA PHE A 102 -9.97 -24.07 5.27
C PHE A 102 -9.51 -25.52 5.29
N TYR A 103 -9.01 -26.03 4.16
CA TYR A 103 -8.38 -27.35 4.11
C TYR A 103 -7.15 -27.43 5.04
N GLN A 104 -6.28 -26.44 4.97
CA GLN A 104 -5.06 -26.37 5.81
C GLN A 104 -5.39 -26.24 7.30
N MET A 105 -6.48 -25.57 7.65
CA MET A 105 -6.88 -25.31 9.03
C MET A 105 -7.73 -26.45 9.62
N TRP A 106 -8.70 -26.93 8.86
CA TRP A 106 -9.74 -27.89 9.35
C TRP A 106 -9.76 -29.21 8.63
N GLY A 107 -9.00 -29.42 7.57
CA GLY A 107 -9.01 -30.65 6.76
C GLY A 107 -10.25 -30.81 5.90
N VAL A 108 -11.07 -29.77 5.74
CA VAL A 108 -12.31 -29.81 4.94
C VAL A 108 -12.02 -29.71 3.46
N ALA A 109 -12.67 -30.52 2.64
CA ALA A 109 -12.39 -30.62 1.20
C ALA A 109 -13.50 -29.99 0.32
N THR A 110 -14.67 -29.75 0.86
CA THR A 110 -15.82 -29.22 0.12
C THR A 110 -16.33 -27.90 0.70
N PRO A 111 -16.93 -27.04 -0.14
CA PRO A 111 -17.58 -25.80 0.33
C PRO A 111 -18.63 -26.03 1.42
N ALA A 112 -19.38 -27.13 1.33
CA ALA A 112 -20.40 -27.47 2.32
C ALA A 112 -19.78 -27.75 3.70
N GLU A 113 -18.70 -28.55 3.77
CA GLU A 113 -17.98 -28.81 5.02
C GLU A 113 -17.36 -27.53 5.59
N ALA A 114 -16.76 -26.67 4.73
CA ALA A 114 -16.21 -25.42 5.14
C ALA A 114 -17.28 -24.47 5.70
N ALA A 115 -18.47 -24.41 5.07
CA ALA A 115 -19.58 -23.60 5.54
C ALA A 115 -20.07 -24.07 6.92
N ILE A 116 -20.20 -25.39 7.14
CA ILE A 116 -20.57 -25.95 8.45
C ILE A 116 -19.57 -25.51 9.52
N LYS A 117 -18.26 -25.62 9.24
CA LYS A 117 -17.21 -25.20 10.19
C LYS A 117 -17.27 -23.70 10.50
N LEU A 118 -17.42 -22.87 9.50
CA LEU A 118 -17.56 -21.42 9.68
C LEU A 118 -18.80 -21.07 10.49
N ASP A 119 -19.94 -21.72 10.21
CA ASP A 119 -21.19 -21.44 10.91
C ASP A 119 -21.15 -21.93 12.36
N GLU A 120 -20.50 -23.07 12.66
CA GLU A 120 -20.19 -23.50 14.02
C GLU A 120 -19.38 -22.45 14.79
N GLN A 121 -18.32 -21.95 14.19
CA GLN A 121 -17.46 -20.93 14.79
C GLN A 121 -18.22 -19.63 15.04
N ARG A 122 -18.97 -19.16 14.04
CA ARG A 122 -19.80 -17.95 14.12
C ARG A 122 -20.89 -18.08 15.18
N ALA A 123 -21.54 -19.22 15.27
CA ALA A 123 -22.57 -19.50 16.27
C ALA A 123 -22.00 -19.44 17.69
N LYS A 124 -20.80 -20.01 17.92
CA LYS A 124 -20.10 -19.93 19.22
C LYS A 124 -19.80 -18.46 19.57
N ALA A 125 -19.24 -17.71 18.64
CA ALA A 125 -18.94 -16.29 18.81
C ALA A 125 -20.22 -15.49 19.15
N LYS A 126 -21.30 -15.72 18.41
CA LYS A 126 -22.59 -15.05 18.64
C LYS A 126 -23.15 -15.31 20.03
N ILE A 127 -23.07 -16.54 20.52
CA ILE A 127 -23.52 -16.91 21.87
C ILE A 127 -22.65 -16.21 22.93
N LEU A 128 -21.33 -16.19 22.72
CA LEU A 128 -20.38 -15.59 23.65
C LEU A 128 -20.57 -14.08 23.78
N LEU A 129 -20.71 -13.40 22.64
CA LEU A 129 -20.97 -11.96 22.59
C LEU A 129 -22.34 -11.58 23.17
N ALA A 130 -23.39 -12.38 22.90
CA ALA A 130 -24.71 -12.15 23.49
C ALA A 130 -24.69 -12.30 25.02
N LYS A 131 -23.96 -13.27 25.57
CA LYS A 131 -23.76 -13.41 27.02
C LYS A 131 -23.02 -12.21 27.63
N ALA A 132 -22.13 -11.57 26.86
CA ALA A 132 -21.44 -10.36 27.25
C ALA A 132 -22.24 -9.05 27.00
N GLY A 133 -23.53 -9.17 26.60
CA GLY A 133 -24.41 -8.04 26.33
C GLY A 133 -24.10 -7.27 25.06
N VAL A 134 -23.32 -7.87 24.14
CA VAL A 134 -22.96 -7.25 22.85
C VAL A 134 -24.07 -7.54 21.83
N ILE A 135 -24.77 -6.52 21.40
CA ILE A 135 -25.81 -6.60 20.37
C ILE A 135 -25.19 -6.44 18.97
N GLU A 136 -24.32 -5.47 18.81
CA GLU A 136 -23.56 -5.23 17.60
C GLU A 136 -22.05 -5.17 17.91
N PRO A 137 -21.18 -5.63 17.01
CA PRO A 137 -19.74 -5.59 17.25
C PRO A 137 -19.22 -4.17 17.40
N ARG A 138 -18.49 -3.92 18.48
CA ARG A 138 -17.97 -2.60 18.87
C ARG A 138 -16.53 -2.36 18.38
N ASN A 139 -15.81 -3.43 18.09
CA ASN A 139 -14.39 -3.41 17.75
C ASN A 139 -14.05 -4.51 16.73
N LEU A 140 -12.80 -4.49 16.26
CA LEU A 140 -12.30 -5.43 15.27
C LEU A 140 -12.39 -6.88 15.72
N GLU A 141 -12.04 -7.19 16.97
CA GLU A 141 -12.11 -8.55 17.52
C GLU A 141 -13.52 -9.13 17.44
N GLU A 142 -14.51 -8.40 17.99
CA GLU A 142 -15.91 -8.84 17.97
C GLU A 142 -16.43 -9.02 16.53
N GLN A 143 -16.05 -8.11 15.64
CA GLN A 143 -16.41 -8.22 14.21
C GLN A 143 -15.75 -9.42 13.53
N ALA A 144 -14.47 -9.68 13.82
CA ALA A 144 -13.73 -10.82 13.29
C ALA A 144 -14.34 -12.16 13.71
N LEU A 145 -14.61 -12.31 15.00
CA LEU A 145 -15.21 -13.52 15.55
C LEU A 145 -16.56 -13.84 14.88
N LEU A 146 -17.38 -12.83 14.61
CA LEU A 146 -18.66 -13.01 13.91
C LEU A 146 -18.50 -13.28 12.41
N LEU A 147 -17.42 -12.82 11.79
CA LEU A 147 -17.19 -12.95 10.35
C LEU A 147 -16.53 -14.27 9.97
N ILE A 148 -15.49 -14.66 10.72
CA ILE A 148 -14.56 -15.74 10.37
C ILE A 148 -14.35 -16.77 11.48
N GLY A 149 -14.86 -16.52 12.69
CA GLY A 149 -14.71 -17.40 13.83
C GLY A 149 -13.36 -17.29 14.53
N GLU A 150 -13.24 -18.01 15.65
CA GLU A 150 -12.09 -17.94 16.56
C GLU A 150 -10.81 -18.50 15.93
N ASP A 151 -10.89 -19.65 15.26
CA ASP A 151 -9.71 -20.33 14.73
C ASP A 151 -8.94 -19.45 13.74
N ILE A 152 -9.65 -18.84 12.76
CA ILE A 152 -9.05 -17.96 11.76
C ILE A 152 -8.59 -16.64 12.43
N TYR A 153 -9.40 -16.10 13.33
CA TYR A 153 -9.08 -14.87 14.02
C TYR A 153 -7.77 -14.98 14.83
N GLU A 154 -7.67 -15.96 15.71
CA GLU A 154 -6.49 -16.15 16.57
C GLU A 154 -5.23 -16.52 15.76
N THR A 155 -5.40 -17.36 14.72
CA THR A 155 -4.27 -17.86 13.92
C THR A 155 -3.77 -16.85 12.89
N LEU A 156 -4.66 -16.16 12.18
CA LEU A 156 -4.27 -15.41 10.98
C LEU A 156 -4.50 -13.91 11.06
N ILE A 157 -5.30 -13.41 12.02
CA ILE A 157 -5.68 -12.00 12.08
C ILE A 157 -5.07 -11.28 13.29
N LYS A 158 -5.30 -11.77 14.48
CA LYS A 158 -5.04 -11.05 15.73
C LYS A 158 -3.61 -10.56 15.84
N GLY A 159 -2.64 -11.46 15.86
CA GLY A 159 -1.24 -11.08 16.05
C GLY A 159 -0.69 -10.22 14.91
N TYR A 160 -1.07 -10.52 13.67
CA TYR A 160 -0.69 -9.70 12.51
C TYR A 160 -1.25 -8.29 12.60
N THR A 161 -2.55 -8.16 12.88
CA THR A 161 -3.24 -6.86 12.96
C THR A 161 -2.72 -6.02 14.12
N GLU A 162 -2.51 -6.63 15.29
CA GLU A 162 -1.97 -5.93 16.46
C GLU A 162 -0.54 -5.39 16.22
N LYS A 163 0.31 -6.14 15.48
CA LYS A 163 1.62 -5.64 15.04
C LYS A 163 1.49 -4.49 14.05
N GLN A 164 0.64 -4.67 13.04
CA GLN A 164 0.45 -3.66 11.99
C GLN A 164 -0.06 -2.33 12.53
N TRP A 165 -0.98 -2.37 13.49
CA TRP A 165 -1.60 -1.17 14.05
C TRP A 165 -0.95 -0.68 15.35
N GLY A 166 -0.14 -1.51 16.02
CA GLY A 166 0.46 -1.20 17.32
C GLY A 166 -0.57 -1.09 18.44
N ARG A 167 -1.78 -1.65 18.26
CA ARG A 167 -2.91 -1.60 19.20
C ARG A 167 -3.58 -2.97 19.29
N LYS A 168 -4.26 -3.25 20.39
CA LYS A 168 -5.07 -4.47 20.52
C LYS A 168 -6.24 -4.44 19.55
N CYS A 169 -6.65 -5.60 19.07
CA CYS A 169 -7.83 -5.71 18.21
C CYS A 169 -9.11 -5.19 18.86
N THR A 170 -9.21 -5.24 20.20
CA THR A 170 -10.29 -4.65 21.01
C THR A 170 -10.36 -3.12 20.92
N ASP A 171 -9.26 -2.46 20.58
CA ASP A 171 -9.16 -1.00 20.48
C ASP A 171 -9.22 -0.49 19.04
N LEU A 172 -9.40 -1.39 18.09
CA LEU A 172 -9.46 -1.09 16.66
C LEU A 172 -10.91 -1.10 16.15
N PRO A 173 -11.27 -0.21 15.22
CA PRO A 173 -12.63 -0.13 14.71
C PRO A 173 -13.00 -1.31 13.80
N THR A 174 -14.28 -1.66 13.78
CA THR A 174 -14.83 -2.81 13.02
C THR A 174 -14.57 -2.74 11.52
N PHE A 175 -14.48 -1.54 10.92
CA PHE A 175 -14.39 -1.38 9.46
C PHE A 175 -13.11 -1.97 8.87
N ILE A 176 -12.05 -2.11 9.66
CA ILE A 176 -10.75 -2.66 9.21
C ILE A 176 -10.92 -4.08 8.66
N ILE A 177 -11.79 -4.89 9.28
CA ILE A 177 -11.98 -6.29 8.89
C ILE A 177 -13.26 -6.55 8.07
N LYS A 178 -14.18 -5.59 8.00
CA LYS A 178 -15.47 -5.79 7.29
C LYS A 178 -15.35 -6.21 5.83
N ARG A 179 -14.23 -5.89 5.17
CA ARG A 179 -13.99 -6.17 3.74
C ARG A 179 -13.15 -7.40 3.48
N LEU A 180 -12.84 -8.19 4.50
CA LEU A 180 -11.98 -9.36 4.35
C LEU A 180 -12.72 -10.42 3.52
N PRO A 181 -12.17 -10.83 2.37
CA PRO A 181 -12.86 -11.81 1.53
C PRO A 181 -12.81 -13.20 2.17
N VAL A 182 -13.96 -13.86 2.21
CA VAL A 182 -14.12 -15.28 2.55
C VAL A 182 -14.65 -15.97 1.31
N ARG A 183 -13.86 -16.86 0.71
CA ARG A 183 -14.19 -17.48 -0.58
C ARG A 183 -14.36 -18.97 -0.45
N MET A 184 -15.50 -19.49 -0.95
CA MET A 184 -15.78 -20.92 -1.00
C MET A 184 -15.28 -21.59 -2.29
N VAL A 185 -14.11 -21.17 -2.76
CA VAL A 185 -13.42 -21.67 -3.96
C VAL A 185 -11.93 -21.82 -3.67
N PHE A 186 -11.25 -22.70 -4.42
CA PHE A 186 -9.79 -22.87 -4.36
C PHE A 186 -9.10 -21.79 -5.23
N ASP A 187 -9.09 -20.56 -4.73
CA ASP A 187 -8.46 -19.43 -5.42
C ASP A 187 -7.57 -18.64 -4.48
N ASN A 188 -6.27 -18.68 -4.72
CA ASN A 188 -5.24 -17.99 -3.95
C ASN A 188 -4.93 -16.58 -4.47
N ASN A 189 -5.59 -16.13 -5.54
CA ASN A 189 -5.43 -14.75 -6.00
C ASN A 189 -5.95 -13.78 -4.94
N TYR A 190 -5.07 -12.95 -4.39
CA TYR A 190 -5.44 -12.04 -3.30
C TYR A 190 -6.44 -10.96 -3.73
N PHE A 191 -6.30 -10.45 -4.95
CA PHE A 191 -7.16 -9.40 -5.47
C PHE A 191 -8.37 -9.96 -6.21
N ASN A 192 -9.45 -9.19 -6.21
CA ASN A 192 -10.65 -9.46 -7.03
C ASN A 192 -10.63 -8.72 -8.37
N ASP A 193 -9.58 -7.93 -8.63
CA ASP A 193 -9.45 -7.12 -9.81
C ASP A 193 -9.16 -7.95 -11.07
N SER A 194 -9.65 -7.46 -12.21
CA SER A 194 -9.50 -8.13 -13.50
C SER A 194 -8.07 -8.11 -14.02
N TYR A 195 -7.26 -7.13 -13.60
CA TYR A 195 -5.89 -6.92 -14.05
C TYR A 195 -4.96 -6.77 -12.85
N GLN A 196 -3.79 -7.39 -12.93
CA GLN A 196 -2.71 -7.20 -11.97
C GLN A 196 -1.36 -7.58 -12.58
N GLY A 197 -0.28 -7.01 -12.07
CA GLY A 197 1.07 -7.29 -12.52
C GLY A 197 2.10 -6.35 -11.93
N ILE A 198 3.34 -6.56 -12.34
CA ILE A 198 4.51 -5.75 -11.98
C ILE A 198 5.13 -5.25 -13.30
N PRO A 199 5.57 -3.98 -13.40
CA PRO A 199 6.27 -3.49 -14.59
C PRO A 199 7.53 -4.31 -14.87
N ILE A 200 7.71 -4.76 -16.11
CA ILE A 200 8.92 -5.48 -16.51
C ILE A 200 10.13 -4.54 -16.40
N GLY A 201 11.11 -4.93 -15.58
CA GLY A 201 12.27 -4.10 -15.24
C GLY A 201 12.04 -3.14 -14.07
N GLY A 202 10.95 -3.33 -13.31
CA GLY A 202 10.64 -2.62 -12.07
C GLY A 202 9.89 -1.31 -12.27
N TYR A 203 9.35 -0.78 -11.18
CA TYR A 203 8.55 0.46 -11.18
C TYR A 203 9.32 1.70 -11.63
N ASN A 204 10.66 1.71 -11.51
CA ASN A 204 11.46 2.83 -12.01
C ASN A 204 11.23 3.06 -13.51
N LYS A 205 11.06 1.98 -14.31
CA LYS A 205 10.76 2.09 -15.74
C LYS A 205 9.43 2.79 -16.02
N LEU A 206 8.43 2.56 -15.18
CA LEU A 206 7.15 3.26 -15.29
C LEU A 206 7.32 4.76 -15.02
N ILE A 207 8.06 5.10 -13.97
CA ILE A 207 8.29 6.51 -13.59
C ILE A 207 9.17 7.21 -14.63
N ASP A 208 10.22 6.56 -15.12
CA ASP A 208 11.09 7.09 -16.18
C ASP A 208 10.30 7.41 -17.44
N GLY A 209 9.41 6.50 -17.86
CA GLY A 209 8.54 6.70 -19.03
C GLY A 209 7.50 7.82 -18.83
N LEU A 210 6.95 7.95 -17.62
CA LEU A 210 6.02 9.04 -17.30
C LEU A 210 6.70 10.42 -17.25
N LEU A 211 7.95 10.48 -16.83
CA LEU A 211 8.71 11.71 -16.68
C LEU A 211 9.65 12.00 -17.86
N GLU A 212 9.64 11.17 -18.91
CA GLU A 212 10.49 11.37 -20.08
C GLU A 212 10.36 12.79 -20.66
N GLY A 213 11.52 13.49 -20.75
CA GLY A 213 11.59 14.87 -21.28
C GLY A 213 10.83 15.91 -20.43
N ILE A 214 10.62 15.65 -19.15
CA ILE A 214 10.14 16.61 -18.15
C ILE A 214 11.32 16.97 -17.26
N GLU A 215 11.44 18.25 -16.93
CA GLU A 215 12.51 18.74 -16.07
C GLU A 215 12.27 18.29 -14.63
N VAL A 216 13.33 17.72 -14.01
CA VAL A 216 13.26 17.16 -12.65
C VAL A 216 14.43 17.67 -11.81
N CYS A 217 14.15 18.10 -10.58
CA CYS A 217 15.14 18.45 -9.58
C CYS A 217 14.96 17.58 -8.34
N LEU A 218 15.90 16.66 -8.13
CA LEU A 218 15.97 15.81 -6.92
C LEU A 218 16.72 16.55 -5.80
N ASN A 219 16.71 15.98 -4.57
CA ASN A 219 17.30 16.60 -3.38
C ASN A 219 16.83 18.05 -3.16
N THR A 220 15.58 18.35 -3.57
CA THR A 220 15.00 19.69 -3.52
C THR A 220 13.81 19.69 -2.57
N ASP A 221 14.03 20.25 -1.39
CA ASP A 221 12.97 20.43 -0.40
C ASP A 221 12.13 21.68 -0.74
N PHE A 222 10.82 21.47 -0.87
CA PHE A 222 9.87 22.54 -1.19
C PHE A 222 9.84 23.62 -0.13
N PHE A 223 9.87 23.25 1.15
CA PHE A 223 9.72 24.21 2.25
C PHE A 223 10.97 25.04 2.46
N ALA A 224 12.15 24.46 2.23
CA ALA A 224 13.42 25.19 2.30
C ALA A 224 13.56 26.28 1.21
N ASN A 225 12.84 26.13 0.09
CA ASN A 225 12.93 27.02 -1.08
C ASN A 225 11.55 27.54 -1.51
N ARG A 226 10.57 27.58 -0.61
CA ARG A 226 9.15 27.79 -0.92
C ARG A 226 8.88 29.04 -1.74
N ASP A 227 9.44 30.18 -1.33
CA ASP A 227 9.18 31.47 -1.99
C ASP A 227 9.69 31.47 -3.43
N VAL A 228 10.92 30.99 -3.65
CA VAL A 228 11.52 30.88 -4.98
C VAL A 228 10.72 29.92 -5.86
N LEU A 229 10.44 28.74 -5.34
CA LEU A 229 9.73 27.68 -6.07
C LEU A 229 8.27 28.07 -6.40
N THR A 230 7.62 28.81 -5.51
CA THR A 230 6.26 29.31 -5.77
C THR A 230 6.26 30.38 -6.86
N ALA A 231 7.30 31.21 -6.92
CA ALA A 231 7.38 32.32 -7.89
C ALA A 231 7.61 31.84 -9.34
N ILE A 232 8.24 30.68 -9.55
CA ILE A 232 8.60 30.19 -10.89
C ILE A 232 7.48 29.48 -11.64
N ALA A 233 6.37 29.12 -10.97
CA ALA A 233 5.25 28.39 -11.59
C ALA A 233 3.91 29.12 -11.41
N LYS A 234 2.98 28.92 -12.37
CA LYS A 234 1.62 29.46 -12.29
C LYS A 234 0.75 28.71 -11.29
N LYS A 235 0.95 27.40 -11.20
CA LYS A 235 0.23 26.50 -10.28
C LYS A 235 1.17 25.49 -9.66
N ILE A 236 0.83 25.01 -8.48
CA ILE A 236 1.54 23.97 -7.75
C ILE A 236 0.63 22.74 -7.63
N VAL A 237 1.16 21.56 -7.94
CA VAL A 237 0.54 20.27 -7.57
C VAL A 237 1.33 19.74 -6.38
N PHE A 238 0.74 19.80 -5.20
CA PHE A 238 1.38 19.38 -3.95
C PHE A 238 0.92 17.99 -3.55
N THR A 239 1.86 17.05 -3.44
CA THR A 239 1.58 15.65 -3.07
C THR A 239 2.09 15.25 -1.68
N GLY A 240 2.76 16.19 -0.99
CA GLY A 240 3.27 15.99 0.38
C GLY A 240 2.18 16.06 1.45
N ALA A 241 2.58 15.98 2.72
CA ALA A 241 1.64 16.01 3.83
C ALA A 241 0.97 17.38 3.97
N ILE A 242 -0.38 17.37 4.07
CA ILE A 242 -1.17 18.60 4.11
C ILE A 242 -0.91 19.43 5.36
N ASP A 243 -0.69 18.80 6.50
CA ASP A 243 -0.38 19.46 7.76
C ASP A 243 1.03 20.11 7.73
N GLU A 244 2.00 19.48 7.09
CA GLU A 244 3.34 20.04 6.85
C GLU A 244 3.26 21.30 5.97
N PHE A 245 2.39 21.30 4.94
CA PHE A 245 2.20 22.48 4.07
C PHE A 245 1.77 23.72 4.86
N TYR A 246 0.98 23.54 5.91
CA TYR A 246 0.50 24.58 6.81
C TYR A 246 1.31 24.70 8.10
N ASN A 247 2.54 24.20 8.11
CA ASN A 247 3.45 24.28 9.26
C ASN A 247 2.81 23.76 10.56
N TYR A 248 1.99 22.71 10.43
CA TYR A 248 1.34 22.01 11.55
C TYR A 248 0.51 22.92 12.48
N GLN A 249 -0.05 24.03 11.98
CA GLN A 249 -0.69 25.05 12.80
C GLN A 249 -1.90 24.57 13.64
N TYR A 250 -2.51 23.45 13.25
CA TYR A 250 -3.57 22.79 14.02
C TYR A 250 -3.11 21.51 14.74
N GLY A 251 -1.82 21.19 14.63
CA GLY A 251 -1.20 19.97 15.16
C GLY A 251 -0.92 18.92 14.08
N TYR A 252 -0.22 17.87 14.49
CA TYR A 252 0.22 16.80 13.60
C TYR A 252 -0.90 15.80 13.31
N LEU A 253 -1.07 15.44 12.05
CA LEU A 253 -1.83 14.27 11.63
C LEU A 253 -1.01 13.01 11.94
N GLN A 254 -1.68 11.96 12.35
CA GLN A 254 -1.03 10.69 12.68
C GLN A 254 -0.96 9.78 11.46
N TYR A 255 0.17 9.08 11.36
CA TYR A 255 0.43 8.08 10.33
C TYR A 255 0.93 6.78 10.98
N ARG A 256 0.85 5.70 10.24
CA ARG A 256 1.71 4.53 10.44
C ARG A 256 2.89 4.65 9.50
N THR A 257 4.03 4.14 9.94
CA THR A 257 5.23 3.99 9.12
C THR A 257 5.68 2.54 9.11
N VAL A 258 6.54 2.21 8.18
CA VAL A 258 7.19 0.90 8.10
C VAL A 258 8.70 1.07 7.94
N SER A 259 9.45 0.18 8.57
CA SER A 259 10.90 0.04 8.37
C SER A 259 11.23 -1.33 7.80
N PHE A 260 12.37 -1.45 7.15
CA PHE A 260 12.80 -2.66 6.46
C PHE A 260 14.21 -3.04 6.86
N GLU A 261 14.38 -4.32 7.21
CA GLU A 261 15.68 -4.97 7.31
C GLU A 261 15.91 -5.79 6.05
N THR A 262 16.76 -5.28 5.15
CA THR A 262 17.02 -5.92 3.85
C THR A 262 18.35 -6.66 3.89
N THR A 263 18.35 -7.93 3.48
CA THR A 263 19.52 -8.81 3.44
C THR A 263 19.65 -9.53 2.11
N ILE A 264 20.88 -9.82 1.72
CA ILE A 264 21.21 -10.64 0.56
C ILE A 264 21.47 -12.06 1.07
N GLU A 265 20.71 -13.02 0.52
CA GLU A 265 20.81 -14.42 0.91
C GLU A 265 21.53 -15.23 -0.19
N ASN A 266 22.46 -16.11 0.22
CA ASN A 266 23.21 -16.99 -0.68
C ASN A 266 22.40 -18.25 -1.03
N THR A 267 21.21 -18.05 -1.56
CA THR A 267 20.32 -19.10 -2.06
C THR A 267 19.54 -18.60 -3.25
N THR A 268 19.16 -19.48 -4.14
CA THR A 268 18.34 -19.14 -5.31
C THR A 268 16.90 -18.85 -4.94
N ASN A 269 16.40 -19.41 -3.83
CA ASN A 269 15.03 -19.29 -3.39
C ASN A 269 14.99 -19.44 -1.86
N TYR A 270 14.56 -18.39 -1.15
CA TYR A 270 14.57 -18.33 0.31
C TYR A 270 13.30 -18.91 0.93
N GLN A 271 12.14 -18.47 0.44
CA GLN A 271 10.84 -18.81 1.04
C GLN A 271 9.79 -19.33 0.04
N GLY A 272 10.12 -19.39 -1.25
CA GLY A 272 9.25 -19.95 -2.29
C GLY A 272 8.06 -19.09 -2.68
N ASN A 273 7.97 -17.85 -2.17
CA ASN A 273 6.89 -16.91 -2.48
C ASN A 273 7.39 -15.47 -2.31
N ALA A 274 6.80 -14.54 -3.05
CA ALA A 274 7.15 -13.13 -2.93
C ALA A 274 6.83 -12.56 -1.54
N VAL A 275 5.73 -12.97 -0.92
CA VAL A 275 5.28 -12.44 0.38
C VAL A 275 4.84 -13.56 1.31
N VAL A 276 5.49 -13.65 2.47
CA VAL A 276 5.09 -14.51 3.58
C VAL A 276 4.77 -13.63 4.77
N ASN A 277 3.51 -13.64 5.22
CA ASN A 277 3.06 -12.92 6.42
C ASN A 277 3.32 -13.78 7.65
N TYR A 278 3.88 -13.20 8.71
CA TYR A 278 4.08 -13.84 9.99
C TYR A 278 2.99 -13.36 10.95
N THR A 279 2.06 -14.24 11.28
CA THR A 279 0.84 -13.85 12.01
C THR A 279 0.95 -13.96 13.52
N GLU A 280 2.01 -14.61 14.03
CA GLU A 280 2.30 -14.67 15.47
C GLU A 280 2.69 -13.27 16.01
N ARG A 281 2.22 -12.95 17.20
CA ARG A 281 2.53 -11.68 17.85
C ARG A 281 3.99 -11.57 18.29
N GLU A 282 4.58 -12.68 18.69
CA GLU A 282 5.95 -12.79 19.19
C GLU A 282 7.01 -12.56 18.12
N ILE A 283 6.67 -12.77 16.85
CA ILE A 283 7.52 -12.45 15.71
C ILE A 283 7.44 -10.95 15.46
N PRO A 284 8.55 -10.17 15.55
CA PRO A 284 8.48 -8.72 15.59
C PRO A 284 8.15 -8.08 14.23
N PHE A 285 8.44 -8.75 13.12
CA PHE A 285 8.10 -8.27 11.77
C PHE A 285 6.73 -8.80 11.32
N THR A 286 6.11 -8.07 10.42
CA THR A 286 4.79 -8.44 9.87
C THR A 286 4.91 -9.42 8.73
N ARG A 287 5.94 -9.29 7.89
CA ARG A 287 6.16 -10.15 6.72
C ARG A 287 7.61 -10.17 6.27
N ILE A 288 7.95 -11.19 5.51
CA ILE A 288 9.17 -11.23 4.71
C ILE A 288 8.77 -11.10 3.24
N ILE A 289 9.48 -10.23 2.53
CA ILE A 289 9.33 -10.01 1.09
C ILE A 289 10.57 -10.59 0.42
N GLU A 290 10.41 -11.53 -0.51
CA GLU A 290 11.48 -12.03 -1.38
C GLU A 290 11.29 -11.41 -2.77
N HIS A 291 12.07 -10.39 -3.08
CA HIS A 291 11.79 -9.45 -4.16
C HIS A 291 11.90 -10.04 -5.56
N LYS A 292 12.78 -11.01 -5.79
CA LYS A 292 13.00 -11.61 -7.12
C LYS A 292 11.74 -12.27 -7.70
N HIS A 293 10.81 -12.73 -6.84
CA HIS A 293 9.58 -13.38 -7.29
C HIS A 293 8.57 -12.40 -7.93
N PHE A 294 8.73 -11.09 -7.77
CA PHE A 294 7.78 -10.13 -8.34
C PHE A 294 7.83 -10.05 -9.86
N GLU A 295 9.00 -10.19 -10.47
CA GLU A 295 9.16 -10.02 -11.91
C GLU A 295 9.86 -11.17 -12.61
N MET A 296 10.35 -12.15 -11.87
CA MET A 296 11.00 -13.32 -12.42
C MET A 296 10.14 -14.56 -12.27
N PHE A 297 10.04 -15.37 -13.32
CA PHE A 297 9.35 -16.65 -13.33
C PHE A 297 10.24 -17.75 -13.87
N GLY A 298 10.11 -18.95 -13.30
CA GLY A 298 10.80 -20.16 -13.78
C GLY A 298 12.31 -20.04 -13.80
N ALA A 299 12.94 -20.40 -14.89
CA ALA A 299 14.38 -20.48 -15.02
C ALA A 299 15.12 -19.17 -14.72
N ALA A 300 14.52 -18.02 -14.94
CA ALA A 300 15.14 -16.73 -14.61
C ALA A 300 15.33 -16.55 -13.11
N VAL A 301 14.37 -17.00 -12.29
CA VAL A 301 14.48 -17.02 -10.82
C VAL A 301 15.57 -18.00 -10.39
N GLU A 302 15.58 -19.22 -10.96
CA GLU A 302 16.50 -20.29 -10.60
C GLU A 302 17.94 -19.97 -10.99
N SER A 303 18.17 -19.28 -12.11
CA SER A 303 19.50 -18.92 -12.59
C SER A 303 20.21 -17.84 -11.75
N CYS A 304 19.46 -17.04 -10.98
CA CYS A 304 20.04 -16.04 -10.09
C CYS A 304 20.52 -16.72 -8.79
N PRO A 305 21.84 -16.78 -8.52
CA PRO A 305 22.39 -17.58 -7.41
C PRO A 305 22.09 -17.00 -6.03
N LYS A 306 21.68 -15.74 -5.97
CA LYS A 306 21.33 -15.03 -4.75
C LYS A 306 19.88 -14.57 -4.77
N THR A 307 19.35 -14.26 -3.60
CA THR A 307 18.06 -13.58 -3.46
C THR A 307 18.17 -12.42 -2.48
N VAL A 308 17.26 -11.48 -2.56
CA VAL A 308 17.15 -10.35 -1.62
C VAL A 308 15.82 -10.44 -0.90
N ILE A 309 15.89 -10.43 0.41
CA ILE A 309 14.71 -10.42 1.27
C ILE A 309 14.63 -9.13 2.09
N SER A 310 13.42 -8.69 2.40
CA SER A 310 13.18 -7.60 3.36
C SER A 310 12.19 -8.05 4.41
N LYS A 311 12.57 -7.95 5.69
CA LYS A 311 11.65 -8.05 6.82
C LYS A 311 11.01 -6.70 7.04
N GLU A 312 9.69 -6.66 7.08
CA GLU A 312 8.91 -5.43 7.27
C GLU A 312 8.43 -5.30 8.71
N TYR A 313 8.75 -4.17 9.33
CA TYR A 313 8.31 -3.80 10.67
C TYR A 313 7.33 -2.64 10.59
N SER A 314 6.19 -2.75 11.26
CA SER A 314 5.23 -1.65 11.34
C SER A 314 5.46 -0.85 12.62
N GLU A 315 5.56 0.47 12.49
CA GLU A 315 5.92 1.37 13.58
C GLU A 315 4.94 2.55 13.66
N GLU A 316 4.88 3.16 14.85
CA GLU A 316 4.20 4.43 15.00
C GLU A 316 5.04 5.54 14.38
N TRP A 317 4.42 6.34 13.52
CA TRP A 317 5.10 7.46 12.88
C TRP A 317 5.43 8.56 13.89
N LYS A 318 6.62 9.11 13.77
CA LYS A 318 7.10 10.28 14.50
C LYS A 318 7.61 11.31 13.50
N LEU A 319 7.62 12.58 13.91
CA LEU A 319 8.15 13.67 13.07
C LEU A 319 9.58 13.34 12.61
N GLY A 320 9.83 13.49 11.32
CA GLY A 320 11.08 13.13 10.66
C GLY A 320 11.11 11.72 10.04
N MET A 321 10.12 10.87 10.34
CA MET A 321 9.93 9.59 9.65
C MET A 321 9.07 9.76 8.40
N GLU A 322 9.20 8.82 7.46
CA GLU A 322 8.32 8.79 6.27
C GLU A 322 6.89 8.39 6.65
N PRO A 323 5.87 9.18 6.31
CA PRO A 323 4.48 8.80 6.53
C PRO A 323 3.99 7.85 5.44
N TYR A 324 3.50 6.67 5.82
CA TYR A 324 2.99 5.68 4.86
C TYR A 324 1.46 5.64 4.80
N TYR A 325 0.83 5.46 5.95
CA TYR A 325 -0.61 5.21 6.02
C TYR A 325 -1.29 6.18 6.99
N PRO A 326 -2.24 7.00 6.52
CA PRO A 326 -3.06 7.84 7.39
C PRO A 326 -3.82 7.01 8.43
N VAL A 327 -3.82 7.47 9.68
CA VAL A 327 -4.65 6.90 10.74
C VAL A 327 -6.02 7.57 10.69
N ASN A 328 -6.98 6.91 10.02
CA ASN A 328 -8.33 7.44 9.76
C ASN A 328 -9.27 7.20 10.95
N ASP A 329 -8.90 7.65 12.15
CA ASP A 329 -9.80 7.74 13.30
C ASP A 329 -10.56 9.09 13.32
N GLU A 330 -11.55 9.21 14.20
CA GLU A 330 -12.39 10.41 14.30
C GLU A 330 -11.58 11.67 14.59
N ARG A 331 -10.62 11.60 15.51
CA ARG A 331 -9.73 12.71 15.86
C ARG A 331 -8.94 13.21 14.67
N ASN A 332 -8.29 12.30 13.97
CA ASN A 332 -7.44 12.65 12.83
C ASN A 332 -8.27 13.11 11.63
N ASN A 333 -9.44 12.52 11.40
CA ASN A 333 -10.34 12.96 10.33
C ASN A 333 -10.86 14.38 10.60
N THR A 334 -11.24 14.69 11.84
CA THR A 334 -11.64 16.05 12.25
C THR A 334 -10.50 17.05 12.07
N LEU A 335 -9.27 16.65 12.42
CA LEU A 335 -8.08 17.49 12.22
C LEU A 335 -7.77 17.71 10.73
N ALA A 336 -7.85 16.66 9.93
CA ALA A 336 -7.64 16.73 8.49
C ALA A 336 -8.66 17.65 7.80
N ASP A 337 -9.93 17.66 8.27
CA ASP A 337 -10.94 18.54 7.73
C ASP A 337 -10.60 20.03 7.95
N LYS A 338 -9.98 20.38 9.07
CA LYS A 338 -9.51 21.76 9.30
C LYS A 338 -8.44 22.15 8.26
N TYR A 339 -7.52 21.26 7.94
CA TYR A 339 -6.51 21.50 6.89
C TYR A 339 -7.13 21.55 5.49
N ARG A 340 -8.13 20.71 5.20
CA ARG A 340 -8.86 20.75 3.92
C ARG A 340 -9.60 22.06 3.71
N VAL A 341 -10.14 22.66 4.79
CA VAL A 341 -10.73 24.01 4.74
C VAL A 341 -9.71 25.08 4.38
N LEU A 342 -8.46 24.97 4.87
CA LEU A 342 -7.38 25.86 4.44
C LEU A 342 -7.01 25.62 2.97
N ALA A 343 -6.84 24.37 2.59
CA ALA A 343 -6.49 23.97 1.23
C ALA A 343 -7.51 24.46 0.20
N SER A 344 -8.80 24.49 0.54
CA SER A 344 -9.87 24.98 -0.35
C SER A 344 -9.78 26.50 -0.65
N LYS A 345 -9.02 27.25 0.12
CA LYS A 345 -8.80 28.70 -0.09
C LYS A 345 -7.60 28.99 -0.99
N GLU A 346 -6.74 28.01 -1.23
CA GLU A 346 -5.56 28.14 -2.09
C GLU A 346 -5.99 28.18 -3.56
N LYS A 347 -5.73 29.32 -4.24
CA LYS A 347 -6.13 29.51 -5.64
C LYS A 347 -5.17 28.84 -6.63
N ASN A 348 -3.89 28.74 -6.27
CA ASN A 348 -2.82 28.30 -7.15
C ASN A 348 -2.17 26.99 -6.71
N VAL A 349 -2.70 26.32 -5.67
CA VAL A 349 -2.20 25.02 -5.18
C VAL A 349 -3.30 23.96 -5.31
N ILE A 350 -2.93 22.85 -5.92
CA ILE A 350 -3.76 21.65 -6.06
C ILE A 350 -3.20 20.60 -5.11
N PHE A 351 -3.92 20.28 -4.07
CA PHE A 351 -3.57 19.20 -3.15
C PHE A 351 -4.11 17.89 -3.69
N ALA A 352 -3.24 16.92 -3.96
CA ALA A 352 -3.64 15.64 -4.50
C ALA A 352 -2.71 14.51 -4.05
N GLY A 353 -3.29 13.35 -3.81
CA GLY A 353 -2.57 12.15 -3.39
C GLY A 353 -2.74 11.81 -1.91
N ARG A 354 -2.14 10.67 -1.53
CA ARG A 354 -2.34 10.05 -0.22
C ARG A 354 -2.12 11.00 0.96
N LEU A 355 -1.01 11.73 0.96
CA LEU A 355 -0.62 12.61 2.06
C LEU A 355 -1.34 13.97 1.99
N ALA A 356 -1.44 14.54 0.79
CA ALA A 356 -2.08 15.84 0.58
C ALA A 356 -3.59 15.83 0.83
N GLU A 357 -4.24 14.68 0.69
CA GLU A 357 -5.67 14.52 0.98
C GLU A 357 -5.93 13.82 2.31
N TYR A 358 -4.87 13.34 2.97
CA TYR A 358 -4.97 12.51 4.16
C TYR A 358 -5.95 11.35 3.96
N LYS A 359 -5.73 10.56 2.90
CA LYS A 359 -6.60 9.45 2.49
C LYS A 359 -5.77 8.29 1.97
N TYR A 360 -6.14 7.07 2.34
CA TYR A 360 -5.51 5.89 1.77
C TYR A 360 -5.90 5.72 0.29
N TYR A 361 -4.89 5.49 -0.53
CA TYR A 361 -5.03 5.15 -1.95
C TYR A 361 -4.08 4.02 -2.31
N ASP A 362 -4.58 3.04 -3.02
CA ASP A 362 -3.77 2.12 -3.79
C ASP A 362 -3.23 2.78 -5.07
N MET A 363 -2.31 2.12 -5.78
CA MET A 363 -1.65 2.70 -6.96
C MET A 363 -2.62 3.03 -8.09
N ALA A 364 -3.54 2.12 -8.44
CA ALA A 364 -4.46 2.33 -9.55
C ALA A 364 -5.42 3.51 -9.32
N PRO A 365 -6.08 3.68 -8.15
CA PRO A 365 -6.83 4.89 -7.83
C PRO A 365 -6.02 6.19 -7.90
N ILE A 366 -4.73 6.14 -7.60
CA ILE A 366 -3.83 7.31 -7.75
C ILE A 366 -3.62 7.66 -9.22
N VAL A 367 -3.39 6.67 -10.08
CA VAL A 367 -3.28 6.88 -11.53
C VAL A 367 -4.60 7.41 -12.08
N GLU A 368 -5.72 6.76 -11.77
CA GLU A 368 -7.06 7.19 -12.19
C GLU A 368 -7.34 8.65 -11.80
N LYS A 369 -7.06 8.99 -10.55
CA LYS A 369 -7.19 10.38 -10.07
C LYS A 369 -6.34 11.33 -10.90
N ALA A 370 -5.07 11.03 -11.11
CA ALA A 370 -4.19 11.88 -11.92
C ALA A 370 -4.69 12.00 -13.38
N LEU A 371 -5.27 10.94 -13.94
CA LEU A 371 -5.89 10.96 -15.28
C LEU A 371 -7.14 11.86 -15.35
N GLN A 372 -7.87 12.02 -14.26
CA GLN A 372 -9.09 12.83 -14.18
C GLN A 372 -8.84 14.29 -13.78
N MET A 373 -7.65 14.61 -13.23
CA MET A 373 -7.34 15.98 -12.80
C MET A 373 -7.37 16.94 -13.99
N LYS A 374 -7.91 18.15 -13.77
CA LYS A 374 -7.93 19.20 -14.76
C LYS A 374 -6.52 19.78 -14.99
N ILE A 375 -6.10 19.87 -16.25
CA ILE A 375 -4.85 20.49 -16.70
C ILE A 375 -5.07 21.96 -17.03
#